data_448b61064804f7c675e89e77c5a8dca1
#
_entry.id   448b61064804f7c675e89e77c5a8dca1
#
_cell.length_a   1.000
_cell.length_b   1.000
_cell.length_c   1.000
_cell.angle_alpha   90.00
_cell.angle_beta   90.00
_cell.angle_gamma   90.00
#
_symmetry.space_group_name_H-M   'P 1'
#
loop_
_entity.id
_entity.type
_entity.pdbx_description
1 polymer ?
#
loop_
_entity_poly.entity_id
_entity_poly.type
_entity_poly.pdbx_seq_one_letter_code
_entity_poly.pdbx_strand_id
1 'polypeptide(L)' 'MTNASLHIKVHDGDFVVTLPGTSYRAVYHKPADKPGLIVTARFGRWEQGAPMTQVEFHARAWKAANDKARELGWIG' A
#
# COMPACT_ATOMS: atom_id res chain seq x y z
N MET A 1 12.01 15.03 -13.45
CA MET A 1 11.43 14.82 -12.14
C MET A 1 11.06 13.35 -11.97
N THR A 2 11.49 12.78 -10.91
CA THR A 2 11.23 11.37 -10.66
C THR A 2 10.06 11.23 -9.69
N ASN A 3 9.03 10.54 -10.11
CA ASN A 3 7.93 10.19 -9.23
C ASN A 3 8.22 8.81 -8.64
N ALA A 4 8.18 8.74 -7.32
CA ALA A 4 8.29 7.46 -6.66
C ALA A 4 6.98 6.70 -6.93
N SER A 5 7.06 5.66 -7.73
CA SER A 5 5.89 4.85 -8.08
C SER A 5 5.77 3.67 -7.15
N LEU A 6 4.62 3.58 -6.50
CA LEU A 6 4.32 2.43 -5.66
C LEU A 6 3.94 1.24 -6.54
N HIS A 7 4.31 0.06 -6.09
CA HIS A 7 3.96 -1.19 -6.75
C HIS A 7 2.88 -1.89 -5.92
N ILE A 8 1.79 -2.29 -6.55
CA ILE A 8 0.68 -2.95 -5.87
C ILE A 8 0.51 -4.35 -6.45
N LYS A 9 0.52 -5.34 -5.57
CA LYS A 9 0.26 -6.71 -5.94
C LYS A 9 -0.98 -7.17 -5.22
N VAL A 10 -1.93 -7.75 -5.95
CA VAL A 10 -3.16 -8.30 -5.39
C VAL A 10 -2.97 -9.80 -5.24
N HIS A 11 -3.26 -10.32 -4.05
CA HIS A 11 -3.08 -11.73 -3.78
C HIS A 11 -4.08 -12.19 -2.71
N ASP A 12 -4.99 -13.10 -3.07
CA ASP A 12 -5.95 -13.73 -2.17
C ASP A 12 -6.68 -12.74 -1.25
N GLY A 13 -7.21 -11.66 -1.83
CA GLY A 13 -7.94 -10.66 -1.07
C GLY A 13 -7.07 -9.64 -0.36
N ASP A 14 -5.76 -9.72 -0.55
CA ASP A 14 -4.81 -8.78 0.04
C ASP A 14 -4.18 -7.90 -1.03
N PHE A 15 -3.83 -6.68 -0.62
CA PHE A 15 -3.04 -5.78 -1.42
C PHE A 15 -1.67 -5.62 -0.76
N VAL A 16 -0.63 -5.96 -1.48
CA VAL A 16 0.74 -5.75 -1.02
C VAL A 16 1.29 -4.55 -1.76
N VAL A 17 1.57 -3.48 -1.02
CA VAL A 17 2.09 -2.24 -1.59
C VAL A 17 3.55 -2.09 -1.19
N THR A 18 4.40 -1.89 -2.18
CA THR A 18 5.84 -1.72 -1.95
C THR A 18 6.33 -0.47 -2.66
N LEU A 19 7.44 0.07 -2.18
CA LEU A 19 8.18 1.11 -2.87
C LEU A 19 9.48 0.49 -3.36
N PRO A 20 9.61 0.26 -4.69
CA PRO A 20 10.80 -0.39 -5.23
C PRO A 20 12.07 0.36 -4.83
N GLY A 21 13.10 -0.40 -4.51
CA GLY A 21 14.38 0.16 -4.09
C GLY A 21 14.46 0.48 -2.60
N THR A 22 13.40 0.21 -1.84
CA THR A 22 13.38 0.41 -0.40
C THR A 22 12.85 -0.84 0.29
N SER A 23 12.95 -0.85 1.62
CA SER A 23 12.34 -1.92 2.44
C SER A 23 10.89 -1.63 2.80
N TYR A 24 10.32 -0.53 2.33
CA TYR A 24 8.96 -0.14 2.69
C TYR A 24 7.94 -1.10 2.06
N ARG A 25 7.03 -1.58 2.89
CA ARG A 25 5.99 -2.49 2.47
C ARG A 25 4.78 -2.36 3.39
N ALA A 26 3.59 -2.40 2.83
CA ALA A 26 2.35 -2.39 3.58
C ALA A 26 1.41 -3.42 3.00
N VAL A 27 0.69 -4.13 3.85
CA VAL A 27 -0.29 -5.13 3.42
C VAL A 27 -1.66 -4.73 3.95
N TYR A 28 -2.63 -4.72 3.05
CA TYR A 28 -4.02 -4.38 3.36
C TYR A 28 -4.91 -5.55 2.99
N HIS A 29 -5.95 -5.75 3.76
CA HIS A 29 -6.90 -6.83 3.56
C HIS A 29 -8.31 -6.27 3.49
N LYS A 30 -9.14 -6.83 2.62
CA LYS A 30 -10.58 -6.51 2.56
C LYS A 30 -11.35 -7.62 3.28
N PRO A 31 -11.80 -7.38 4.50
CA PRO A 31 -12.64 -8.36 5.19
C PRO A 31 -13.95 -8.56 4.46
N ALA A 32 -14.46 -9.77 4.48
CA ALA A 32 -15.73 -10.09 3.80
C ALA A 32 -16.92 -9.36 4.42
N ASP A 33 -16.85 -9.07 5.72
CA ASP A 33 -17.95 -8.47 6.48
C ASP A 33 -17.82 -6.97 6.67
N LYS A 34 -16.85 -6.33 6.05
CA LYS A 34 -16.61 -4.90 6.22
C LYS A 34 -16.50 -4.20 4.88
N PRO A 35 -16.94 -2.94 4.79
CA PRO A 35 -16.96 -2.22 3.51
C PRO A 35 -15.61 -1.64 3.09
N GLY A 36 -14.60 -1.68 3.92
CA GLY A 36 -13.32 -1.05 3.64
C GLY A 36 -12.14 -1.98 3.85
N LEU A 37 -10.95 -1.45 3.62
CA LEU A 37 -9.70 -2.17 3.83
C LEU A 37 -9.22 -1.98 5.26
N ILE A 38 -8.50 -2.97 5.76
CA ILE A 38 -7.75 -2.83 7.01
C ILE A 38 -6.28 -3.09 6.73
N VAL A 39 -5.41 -2.43 7.49
CA VAL A 39 -3.98 -2.70 7.40
C VAL A 39 -3.66 -3.92 8.26
N THR A 40 -2.98 -4.91 7.68
CA THR A 40 -2.63 -6.13 8.39
C THR A 40 -1.15 -6.20 8.73
N ALA A 41 -0.30 -5.48 7.96
CA ALA A 41 1.13 -5.46 8.24
C ALA A 41 1.76 -4.21 7.67
N ARG A 42 2.77 -3.72 8.35
CA ARG A 42 3.61 -2.61 7.89
C ARG A 42 5.05 -3.00 8.13
N PHE A 43 5.87 -2.83 7.09
CA PHE A 43 7.28 -3.16 7.15
C PHE A 43 8.11 -2.00 6.66
N GLY A 44 9.36 -1.98 7.08
CA GLY A 44 10.34 -1.05 6.58
C GLY A 44 10.91 -0.18 7.66
N ARG A 45 12.13 0.28 7.41
CA ARG A 45 12.83 1.22 8.25
C ARG A 45 13.09 2.45 7.41
N TRP A 46 13.25 3.59 8.08
CA TRP A 46 13.74 4.75 7.37
C TRP A 46 15.08 4.42 6.72
N GLU A 47 15.21 4.73 5.46
CA GLU A 47 16.45 4.51 4.72
C GLU A 47 16.95 5.83 4.22
N GLN A 48 18.24 6.08 4.46
CA GLN A 48 18.88 7.26 3.93
C GLN A 48 18.85 7.19 2.39
N GLY A 49 18.39 8.26 1.77
CA GLY A 49 18.26 8.28 0.31
C GLY A 49 16.93 7.76 -0.20
N ALA A 50 16.03 7.28 0.67
CA ALA A 50 14.70 6.91 0.24
C ALA A 50 13.95 8.14 -0.28
N PRO A 51 13.13 8.01 -1.33
CA PRO A 51 12.46 9.15 -1.93
C PRO A 51 11.36 9.75 -1.06
N MET A 52 10.97 9.07 0.00
CA MET A 52 9.97 9.56 0.93
C MET A 52 10.18 8.95 2.31
N THR A 53 9.54 9.55 3.31
CA THR A 53 9.58 9.02 4.67
C THR A 53 8.66 7.81 4.78
N GLN A 54 8.83 7.04 5.84
CA GLN A 54 7.95 5.90 6.12
C GLN A 54 6.50 6.35 6.31
N VAL A 55 6.29 7.47 7.00
CA VAL A 55 4.94 8.02 7.20
C VAL A 55 4.30 8.39 5.87
N GLU A 56 5.05 9.06 5.01
CA GLU A 56 4.56 9.42 3.69
C GLU A 56 4.27 8.19 2.84
N PHE A 57 5.14 7.18 2.91
CA PHE A 57 4.91 5.94 2.19
C PHE A 57 3.58 5.30 2.62
N HIS A 58 3.34 5.19 3.93
CA HIS A 58 2.10 4.55 4.40
C HIS A 58 0.86 5.34 4.02
N ALA A 59 0.93 6.67 4.02
CA ALA A 59 -0.19 7.49 3.57
C ALA A 59 -0.49 7.26 2.08
N ARG A 60 0.55 7.21 1.26
CA ARG A 60 0.39 6.97 -0.18
C ARG A 60 -0.05 5.54 -0.47
N ALA A 61 0.47 4.57 0.30
CA ALA A 61 0.11 3.17 0.14
C ALA A 61 -1.36 2.95 0.46
N TRP A 62 -1.86 3.57 1.51
CA TRP A 62 -3.27 3.51 1.88
C TRP A 62 -4.16 4.02 0.75
N LYS A 63 -3.82 5.19 0.21
CA LYS A 63 -4.58 5.78 -0.89
C LYS A 63 -4.51 4.87 -2.12
N ALA A 64 -3.34 4.37 -2.46
CA ALA A 64 -3.17 3.52 -3.63
C ALA A 64 -3.96 2.22 -3.50
N ALA A 65 -3.93 1.60 -2.31
CA ALA A 65 -4.67 0.37 -2.07
C ALA A 65 -6.18 0.59 -2.18
N ASN A 66 -6.69 1.70 -1.63
CA ASN A 66 -8.11 2.03 -1.72
C ASN A 66 -8.52 2.33 -3.16
N ASP A 67 -7.70 3.06 -3.91
CA ASP A 67 -8.00 3.34 -5.31
C ASP A 67 -8.05 2.04 -6.12
N LYS A 68 -7.13 1.12 -5.86
CA LYS A 68 -7.13 -0.18 -6.54
C LYS A 68 -8.33 -1.02 -6.16
N ALA A 69 -8.72 -1.00 -4.90
CA ALA A 69 -9.89 -1.75 -4.44
C ALA A 69 -11.17 -1.22 -5.09
N ARG A 70 -11.28 0.10 -5.27
CA ARG A 70 -12.42 0.68 -6.00
C ARG A 70 -12.40 0.29 -7.46
N GLU A 71 -11.24 0.31 -8.08
CA GLU A 71 -11.08 -0.11 -9.48
C GLU A 71 -11.54 -1.54 -9.68
N LEU A 72 -11.26 -2.42 -8.71
CA LEU A 72 -11.66 -3.83 -8.77
C LEU A 72 -13.09 -4.06 -8.31
N GLY A 73 -13.76 -3.04 -7.79
CA GLY A 73 -15.12 -3.17 -7.29
C GLY A 73 -15.22 -3.82 -5.91
N TRP A 74 -14.12 -3.88 -5.16
CA TRP A 74 -14.12 -4.47 -3.81
C TRP A 74 -14.70 -3.55 -2.76
N ILE A 75 -14.59 -2.25 -2.98
CA ILE A 75 -15.15 -1.23 -2.09
C ILE A 75 -15.89 -0.19 -2.92
N GLY A 76 -16.80 0.51 -2.29
CA GLY A 76 -17.62 1.52 -2.94
C GLY A 76 -16.92 2.84 -3.26
#